data_bed601852306fb0e0345223d0993f907
#
_entry.id   bed601852306fb0e0345223d0993f907
#
_cell.length_a   1.000
_cell.length_b   1.000
_cell.length_c   1.000
_cell.angle_alpha   90.00
_cell.angle_beta   90.00
_cell.angle_gamma   90.00
#
_symmetry.space_group_name_H-M   'P 1'
#
loop_
_entity.id
_entity.type
_entity.pdbx_description
1 polymer ?
#
loop_
_entity_poly.entity_id
_entity_poly.type
_entity_poly.pdbx_seq_one_letter_code
_entity_poly.pdbx_strand_id
1 'polypeptide(L)'
;MNFLKITLVVSFLFLVISTTCSQIPNGYYTNAIGFTGDTLKDSLNNIIDGHIEFPYTSSSQMDCWDVLKQADKDPNNSTNVVGIYSRFSMNGPLEYNSGQGWSREHVWAKSRGNFGTSRGEGTDLHNLFAEDISTNSARNNRNFDIGDTRYVDNSGAYSGSTNAFTSSSRWVWEPPDSLKGD
;
A
#
# COMPACT_ATOMS: atom_id res chain seq x y z
N MET A 1 -35.38 -44.58 -43.14
CA MET A 1 -34.44 -43.42 -43.18
C MET A 1 -34.81 -42.53 -41.98
N ASN A 2 -34.08 -42.71 -40.83
CA ASN A 2 -34.40 -41.99 -39.61
C ASN A 2 -33.52 -40.77 -39.49
N PHE A 3 -34.10 -39.59 -39.51
CA PHE A 3 -33.43 -38.31 -39.29
C PHE A 3 -33.26 -38.08 -37.77
N LEU A 4 -32.03 -38.18 -37.30
CA LEU A 4 -31.65 -37.83 -35.93
C LEU A 4 -31.68 -36.28 -35.79
N LYS A 5 -32.63 -35.78 -35.02
CA LYS A 5 -32.65 -34.33 -34.67
C LYS A 5 -31.65 -34.07 -33.55
N ILE A 6 -30.56 -33.43 -33.86
CA ILE A 6 -29.59 -32.93 -32.90
C ILE A 6 -30.15 -31.61 -32.36
N THR A 7 -30.59 -31.60 -31.12
CA THR A 7 -30.98 -30.37 -30.39
C THR A 7 -29.73 -29.80 -29.76
N LEU A 8 -29.28 -28.63 -30.29
CA LEU A 8 -28.17 -27.90 -29.73
C LEU A 8 -28.65 -27.11 -28.49
N VAL A 9 -28.24 -27.54 -27.30
CA VAL A 9 -28.50 -26.80 -26.05
C VAL A 9 -27.37 -25.77 -25.89
N VAL A 10 -27.66 -24.49 -26.16
CA VAL A 10 -26.75 -23.40 -25.89
C VAL A 10 -26.92 -23.00 -24.43
N SER A 11 -26.01 -23.44 -23.55
CA SER A 11 -25.91 -22.96 -22.18
C SER A 11 -25.30 -21.56 -22.17
N PHE A 12 -26.12 -20.55 -21.90
CA PHE A 12 -25.66 -19.19 -21.62
C PHE A 12 -25.07 -19.17 -20.20
N LEU A 13 -23.75 -19.21 -20.08
CA LEU A 13 -23.05 -19.00 -18.82
C LEU A 13 -23.04 -17.49 -18.53
N PHE A 14 -23.96 -17.02 -17.70
CA PHE A 14 -23.91 -15.65 -17.16
C PHE A 14 -22.73 -15.55 -16.20
N LEU A 15 -21.61 -14.98 -16.66
CA LEU A 15 -20.50 -14.57 -15.81
C LEU A 15 -20.92 -13.34 -15.01
N VAL A 16 -21.37 -13.53 -13.78
CA VAL A 16 -21.62 -12.41 -12.85
C VAL A 16 -20.25 -11.90 -12.41
N ILE A 17 -19.79 -10.84 -13.05
CA ILE A 17 -18.61 -10.08 -12.58
C ILE A 17 -19.08 -9.27 -11.38
N SER A 18 -18.87 -9.82 -10.19
CA SER A 18 -19.02 -9.06 -8.95
C SER A 18 -17.86 -8.08 -8.85
N THR A 19 -18.07 -6.83 -9.23
CA THR A 19 -17.16 -5.75 -8.83
C THR A 19 -17.31 -5.59 -7.33
N THR A 20 -16.38 -6.15 -6.57
CA THR A 20 -16.27 -5.85 -5.14
C THR A 20 -15.72 -4.43 -5.00
N CYS A 21 -16.59 -3.45 -5.19
CA CYS A 21 -16.32 -2.10 -4.71
C CYS A 21 -16.40 -2.18 -3.17
N SER A 22 -15.36 -1.75 -2.46
CA SER A 22 -15.43 -1.58 -1.02
C SER A 22 -16.55 -0.59 -0.72
N GLN A 23 -17.70 -1.10 -0.27
CA GLN A 23 -18.87 -0.28 -0.05
C GLN A 23 -18.79 0.28 1.37
N ILE A 24 -18.84 1.60 1.50
CA ILE A 24 -18.94 2.27 2.78
C ILE A 24 -20.15 1.69 3.53
N PRO A 25 -19.99 1.24 4.79
CA PRO A 25 -21.11 0.70 5.57
C PRO A 25 -22.26 1.68 5.63
N ASN A 26 -23.50 1.16 5.52
CA ASN A 26 -24.68 2.00 5.59
C ASN A 26 -24.72 2.75 6.94
N GLY A 27 -24.91 4.06 6.88
CA GLY A 27 -24.95 4.92 8.06
C GLY A 27 -23.57 5.32 8.62
N TYR A 28 -22.45 4.94 7.98
CA TYR A 28 -21.10 5.23 8.46
C TYR A 28 -20.87 6.74 8.72
N TYR A 29 -21.38 7.61 7.88
CA TYR A 29 -21.26 9.06 8.02
C TYR A 29 -22.47 9.74 8.66
N THR A 30 -23.41 9.00 9.26
CA THR A 30 -24.65 9.58 9.81
C THR A 30 -24.37 10.72 10.79
N ASN A 31 -23.36 10.58 11.61
CA ASN A 31 -22.99 11.57 12.64
C ASN A 31 -22.26 12.81 12.09
N ALA A 32 -21.95 12.83 10.78
CA ALA A 32 -21.34 13.98 10.11
C ALA A 32 -22.28 14.72 9.17
N ILE A 33 -23.50 14.22 8.97
CA ILE A 33 -24.46 14.80 8.03
C ILE A 33 -24.90 16.17 8.51
N GLY A 34 -24.82 17.16 7.60
CA GLY A 34 -25.26 18.52 7.85
C GLY A 34 -24.25 19.41 8.57
N PHE A 35 -23.10 18.88 8.96
CA PHE A 35 -22.01 19.67 9.56
C PHE A 35 -21.09 20.26 8.51
N THR A 36 -20.41 21.37 8.87
CA THR A 36 -19.41 22.06 8.05
C THR A 36 -18.26 22.56 8.92
N GLY A 37 -17.14 22.93 8.30
CA GLY A 37 -15.98 23.51 9.02
C GLY A 37 -15.43 22.57 10.11
N ASP A 38 -15.06 23.15 11.24
CA ASP A 38 -14.43 22.41 12.34
C ASP A 38 -15.35 21.33 12.92
N THR A 39 -16.67 21.59 13.01
CA THR A 39 -17.63 20.60 13.48
C THR A 39 -17.68 19.36 12.59
N LEU A 40 -17.60 19.53 11.27
CA LEU A 40 -17.51 18.42 10.34
C LEU A 40 -16.18 17.64 10.55
N LYS A 41 -15.08 18.35 10.69
CA LYS A 41 -13.76 17.75 10.94
C LYS A 41 -13.76 16.91 12.22
N ASP A 42 -14.29 17.45 13.32
CA ASP A 42 -14.39 16.75 14.59
C ASP A 42 -15.29 15.52 14.50
N SER A 43 -16.41 15.64 13.79
CA SER A 43 -17.33 14.52 13.58
C SER A 43 -16.69 13.41 12.75
N LEU A 44 -15.96 13.75 11.70
CA LEU A 44 -15.23 12.77 10.89
C LEU A 44 -14.11 12.10 11.70
N ASN A 45 -13.39 12.88 12.51
CA ASN A 45 -12.38 12.33 13.40
C ASN A 45 -12.99 11.32 14.37
N ASN A 46 -14.11 11.64 15.01
CA ASN A 46 -14.83 10.73 15.90
C ASN A 46 -15.34 9.46 15.21
N ILE A 47 -15.66 9.52 13.90
CA ILE A 47 -16.11 8.35 13.13
C ILE A 47 -14.95 7.38 12.88
N ILE A 48 -13.76 7.89 12.63
CA ILE A 48 -12.56 7.07 12.37
C ILE A 48 -11.78 6.71 13.64
N ASP A 49 -12.10 7.36 14.77
CA ASP A 49 -11.49 7.05 16.06
C ASP A 49 -11.91 5.67 16.57
N GLY A 50 -11.07 5.07 17.42
CA GLY A 50 -11.32 3.73 17.98
C GLY A 50 -11.09 2.59 16.99
N HIS A 51 -10.40 2.82 15.86
CA HIS A 51 -9.97 1.77 14.95
C HIS A 51 -8.97 0.81 15.61
N ILE A 52 -8.79 -0.37 15.01
CA ILE A 52 -7.81 -1.35 15.50
C ILE A 52 -6.40 -0.88 15.15
N GLU A 53 -5.60 -0.60 16.15
CA GLU A 53 -4.19 -0.30 16.01
C GLU A 53 -3.35 -1.57 16.14
N PHE A 54 -2.58 -1.88 15.10
CA PHE A 54 -1.63 -2.99 15.13
C PHE A 54 -0.30 -2.55 15.75
N PRO A 55 0.43 -3.44 16.46
CA PRO A 55 1.80 -3.13 16.85
C PRO A 55 2.70 -3.05 15.63
N TYR A 56 3.78 -2.29 15.71
CA TYR A 56 4.77 -2.20 14.64
C TYR A 56 5.38 -3.58 14.35
N THR A 57 5.82 -4.29 15.39
CA THR A 57 6.31 -5.67 15.32
C THR A 57 5.83 -6.45 16.55
N SER A 58 5.39 -7.68 16.36
CA SER A 58 4.95 -8.57 17.44
C SER A 58 5.27 -10.03 17.11
N SER A 59 5.64 -10.81 18.12
CA SER A 59 5.78 -12.26 18.01
C SER A 59 4.53 -13.02 18.48
N SER A 60 3.52 -12.33 18.99
CA SER A 60 2.38 -12.96 19.68
C SER A 60 1.00 -12.55 19.14
N GLN A 61 0.95 -11.57 18.26
CA GLN A 61 -0.29 -11.10 17.63
C GLN A 61 0.01 -10.53 16.26
N MET A 62 -1.03 -10.39 15.42
CA MET A 62 -0.94 -9.74 14.12
C MET A 62 -0.31 -8.35 14.26
N ASP A 63 0.60 -8.02 13.39
CA ASP A 63 1.33 -6.76 13.37
C ASP A 63 1.36 -6.10 11.97
N CYS A 64 2.06 -4.97 11.86
CA CYS A 64 2.13 -4.25 10.59
C CYS A 64 2.77 -5.08 9.46
N TRP A 65 3.70 -6.00 9.75
CA TRP A 65 4.23 -6.90 8.73
C TRP A 65 3.15 -7.81 8.14
N ASP A 66 2.33 -8.40 9.01
CA ASP A 66 1.28 -9.32 8.60
C ASP A 66 0.22 -8.64 7.74
N VAL A 67 -0.13 -7.40 8.11
CA VAL A 67 -1.11 -6.63 7.32
C VAL A 67 -0.54 -6.25 5.97
N LEU A 68 0.70 -5.76 5.90
CA LEU A 68 1.34 -5.37 4.65
C LEU A 68 1.58 -6.57 3.71
N LYS A 69 1.87 -7.76 4.25
CA LYS A 69 1.93 -9.00 3.44
C LYS A 69 0.59 -9.30 2.71
N GLN A 70 -0.50 -8.76 3.20
CA GLN A 70 -1.82 -8.91 2.56
C GLN A 70 -2.19 -7.70 1.69
N ALA A 71 -1.95 -6.49 2.20
CA ALA A 71 -2.30 -5.25 1.51
C ALA A 71 -1.45 -5.02 0.26
N ASP A 72 -0.14 -5.25 0.35
CA ASP A 72 0.83 -5.03 -0.71
C ASP A 72 1.19 -6.31 -1.48
N LYS A 73 0.32 -7.32 -1.42
CA LYS A 73 0.52 -8.61 -2.09
C LYS A 73 0.75 -8.44 -3.59
N ASP A 74 1.75 -9.12 -4.13
CA ASP A 74 1.98 -9.18 -5.55
C ASP A 74 0.85 -9.96 -6.26
N PRO A 75 0.12 -9.33 -7.19
CA PRO A 75 -0.94 -10.00 -7.93
C PRO A 75 -0.45 -11.16 -8.81
N ASN A 76 0.84 -11.18 -9.17
CA ASN A 76 1.45 -12.22 -10.00
C ASN A 76 2.13 -13.32 -9.18
N ASN A 77 2.43 -13.06 -7.90
CA ASN A 77 3.02 -14.03 -6.99
C ASN A 77 2.47 -13.83 -5.57
N SER A 78 1.49 -14.61 -5.18
CA SER A 78 0.76 -14.45 -3.92
C SER A 78 1.59 -14.63 -2.64
N THR A 79 2.84 -15.09 -2.73
CA THR A 79 3.77 -15.18 -1.59
C THR A 79 4.64 -13.93 -1.44
N ASN A 80 4.62 -13.05 -2.44
CA ASN A 80 5.43 -11.84 -2.46
C ASN A 80 4.60 -10.59 -2.14
N VAL A 81 5.32 -9.54 -1.78
CA VAL A 81 4.82 -8.17 -1.68
C VAL A 81 5.45 -7.31 -2.77
N VAL A 82 4.78 -6.23 -3.17
CA VAL A 82 5.30 -5.28 -4.18
C VAL A 82 5.72 -4.00 -3.49
N GLY A 83 6.97 -3.59 -3.69
CA GLY A 83 7.49 -2.32 -3.19
C GLY A 83 6.72 -1.13 -3.77
N ILE A 84 6.39 -0.17 -2.90
CA ILE A 84 5.58 0.99 -3.32
C ILE A 84 6.29 1.82 -4.39
N TYR A 85 7.56 2.13 -4.25
CA TYR A 85 8.32 2.94 -5.20
C TYR A 85 9.10 2.09 -6.21
N SER A 86 9.77 1.05 -5.73
CA SER A 86 10.60 0.19 -6.57
C SER A 86 9.78 -0.65 -7.55
N ARG A 87 8.58 -1.03 -7.15
CA ARG A 87 7.74 -2.04 -7.81
C ARG A 87 8.39 -3.42 -7.88
N PHE A 88 9.42 -3.67 -7.07
CA PHE A 88 10.03 -4.99 -6.97
C PHE A 88 9.08 -5.98 -6.29
N SER A 89 9.04 -7.19 -6.83
CA SER A 89 8.35 -8.33 -6.22
C SER A 89 9.27 -8.97 -5.21
N MET A 90 8.98 -8.80 -3.93
CA MET A 90 9.84 -9.18 -2.81
C MET A 90 9.21 -10.31 -2.01
N ASN A 91 10.01 -11.26 -1.55
CA ASN A 91 9.55 -12.41 -0.76
C ASN A 91 8.93 -11.94 0.56
N GLY A 92 7.59 -12.02 0.68
CA GLY A 92 6.84 -11.53 1.82
C GLY A 92 7.28 -12.12 3.17
N PRO A 93 7.46 -13.45 3.31
CA PRO A 93 7.96 -14.07 4.54
C PRO A 93 9.32 -13.61 5.03
N LEU A 94 10.17 -13.06 4.17
CA LEU A 94 11.51 -12.65 4.58
C LEU A 94 11.52 -11.40 5.46
N GLU A 95 10.52 -10.55 5.39
CA GLU A 95 10.48 -9.29 6.17
C GLU A 95 11.84 -8.58 6.12
N TYR A 96 12.30 -7.99 7.23
CA TYR A 96 13.61 -7.34 7.29
C TYR A 96 14.79 -8.30 7.09
N ASN A 97 14.69 -9.51 7.62
CA ASN A 97 15.68 -10.60 7.48
C ASN A 97 17.15 -10.14 7.52
N SER A 98 17.53 -9.42 8.55
CA SER A 98 18.91 -8.90 8.72
C SER A 98 19.40 -8.06 7.52
N GLY A 99 18.50 -7.32 6.88
CA GLY A 99 18.79 -6.47 5.73
C GLY A 99 18.74 -7.18 4.37
N GLN A 100 18.31 -8.43 4.33
CA GLN A 100 18.20 -9.23 3.11
C GLN A 100 16.73 -9.39 2.64
N GLY A 101 15.80 -8.76 3.30
CA GLY A 101 14.37 -8.77 2.98
C GLY A 101 13.88 -7.41 2.47
N TRP A 102 12.69 -7.05 2.92
CA TRP A 102 12.05 -5.78 2.62
C TRP A 102 11.81 -5.00 3.92
N SER A 103 11.41 -3.75 3.81
CA SER A 103 11.17 -2.86 4.94
C SER A 103 9.78 -2.22 4.85
N ARG A 104 9.37 -1.58 5.94
CA ARG A 104 8.14 -0.79 6.02
C ARG A 104 8.47 0.66 5.75
N GLU A 105 8.00 1.16 4.64
CA GLU A 105 8.11 2.57 4.26
C GLU A 105 7.01 3.37 4.94
N HIS A 106 7.39 4.46 5.60
CA HIS A 106 6.47 5.50 6.03
C HIS A 106 6.44 6.60 4.96
N VAL A 107 5.37 6.64 4.17
CA VAL A 107 5.21 7.63 3.08
C VAL A 107 5.32 9.05 3.64
N TRP A 108 4.61 9.37 4.72
CA TRP A 108 4.96 10.51 5.58
C TRP A 108 6.08 10.09 6.51
N ALA A 109 7.30 10.54 6.21
CA ALA A 109 8.49 10.09 6.91
C ALA A 109 8.44 10.39 8.42
N LYS A 110 8.82 9.42 9.25
CA LYS A 110 8.81 9.54 10.72
C LYS A 110 9.51 10.80 11.23
N SER A 111 10.65 11.14 10.64
CA SER A 111 11.42 12.35 11.00
C SER A 111 10.70 13.66 10.65
N ARG A 112 9.75 13.64 9.72
CA ARG A 112 8.92 14.80 9.36
C ARG A 112 7.76 15.00 10.34
N GLY A 113 7.19 13.90 10.83
CA GLY A 113 6.12 13.93 11.81
C GLY A 113 6.60 13.89 13.26
N ASN A 114 7.91 13.73 13.48
CA ASN A 114 8.52 13.56 14.80
C ASN A 114 7.87 12.42 15.62
N PHE A 115 7.55 11.29 14.98
CA PHE A 115 6.99 10.11 15.62
C PHE A 115 7.90 8.89 15.45
N GLY A 116 7.70 7.89 16.32
CA GLY A 116 8.46 6.65 16.33
C GLY A 116 7.74 5.49 15.63
N THR A 117 7.73 4.35 16.30
CA THR A 117 7.06 3.12 15.87
C THR A 117 6.07 2.60 16.92
N SER A 118 5.67 3.47 17.85
CA SER A 118 4.59 3.19 18.78
C SER A 118 3.25 3.15 18.02
N ARG A 119 2.24 2.51 18.61
CA ARG A 119 0.88 2.53 18.08
C ARG A 119 0.40 3.97 17.88
N GLY A 120 -0.44 4.18 16.89
CA GLY A 120 -0.83 5.48 16.38
C GLY A 120 -0.12 5.80 15.07
N GLU A 121 0.42 6.99 14.92
CA GLU A 121 1.03 7.48 13.66
C GLU A 121 2.16 6.58 13.15
N GLY A 122 2.89 5.92 14.06
CA GLY A 122 3.99 5.01 13.72
C GLY A 122 3.56 3.68 13.15
N THR A 123 2.30 3.32 13.30
CA THR A 123 1.71 2.06 12.84
C THR A 123 0.49 2.26 11.95
N ASP A 124 0.27 3.48 11.50
CA ASP A 124 -0.82 3.81 10.59
C ASP A 124 -0.64 3.09 9.24
N LEU A 125 -1.54 2.16 8.96
CA LEU A 125 -1.52 1.33 7.75
C LEU A 125 -1.91 2.11 6.48
N HIS A 126 -2.41 3.34 6.59
CA HIS A 126 -2.57 4.24 5.44
C HIS A 126 -1.28 4.96 5.09
N ASN A 127 -0.32 4.97 6.01
CA ASN A 127 1.02 5.56 5.84
C ASN A 127 2.13 4.52 5.64
N LEU A 128 1.87 3.25 5.93
CA LEU A 128 2.85 2.17 5.85
C LEU A 128 2.66 1.34 4.59
N PHE A 129 3.77 1.05 3.91
CA PHE A 129 3.81 0.21 2.71
C PHE A 129 5.06 -0.66 2.71
N ALA A 130 5.01 -1.78 1.99
CA ALA A 130 6.20 -2.58 1.72
C ALA A 130 7.14 -1.83 0.77
N GLU A 131 8.44 -1.85 1.06
CA GLU A 131 9.45 -1.31 0.15
C GLU A 131 10.79 -2.04 0.32
N ASP A 132 11.55 -2.14 -0.76
CA ASP A 132 12.93 -2.59 -0.70
C ASP A 132 13.76 -1.73 0.26
N ILE A 133 14.67 -2.36 1.01
CA ILE A 133 15.41 -1.68 2.08
C ILE A 133 16.31 -0.57 1.52
N SER A 134 16.98 -0.82 0.40
CA SER A 134 17.88 0.17 -0.21
C SER A 134 17.12 1.31 -0.88
N THR A 135 16.01 1.02 -1.56
CA THR A 135 15.12 2.04 -2.11
C THR A 135 14.49 2.90 -1.00
N ASN A 136 14.01 2.29 0.08
CA ASN A 136 13.50 3.01 1.26
C ASN A 136 14.58 3.92 1.87
N SER A 137 15.80 3.40 2.02
CA SER A 137 16.94 4.17 2.52
C SER A 137 17.29 5.35 1.59
N ALA A 138 17.23 5.15 0.28
CA ALA A 138 17.48 6.20 -0.70
C ALA A 138 16.38 7.28 -0.68
N ARG A 139 15.11 6.86 -0.55
CA ARG A 139 13.99 7.80 -0.40
C ARG A 139 14.17 8.64 0.88
N ASN A 140 14.52 8.02 2.00
CA ASN A 140 14.76 8.70 3.28
C ASN A 140 13.57 9.62 3.67
N ASN A 141 13.82 10.90 3.93
CA ASN A 141 12.80 11.91 4.19
C ASN A 141 12.71 12.99 3.11
N ARG A 142 13.04 12.63 1.86
CA ARG A 142 12.95 13.56 0.72
C ARG A 142 11.53 14.08 0.56
N ASN A 143 11.41 15.32 0.11
CA ASN A 143 10.12 15.89 -0.25
C ASN A 143 9.59 15.20 -1.51
N PHE A 144 8.30 15.02 -1.59
CA PHE A 144 7.67 14.62 -2.84
C PHE A 144 7.59 15.83 -3.78
N ASP A 145 8.26 15.71 -4.92
CA ASP A 145 8.29 16.72 -5.98
C ASP A 145 8.86 16.07 -7.26
N ILE A 146 8.80 16.76 -8.38
CA ILE A 146 9.32 16.31 -9.67
C ILE A 146 10.83 16.08 -9.58
N GLY A 147 11.27 14.88 -9.94
CA GLY A 147 12.67 14.48 -10.11
C GLY A 147 13.16 14.72 -11.53
N ASP A 148 14.47 14.74 -11.70
CA ASP A 148 15.13 14.90 -13.01
C ASP A 148 15.91 13.66 -13.45
N THR A 149 16.16 12.75 -12.52
CA THR A 149 16.97 11.55 -12.76
C THR A 149 16.26 10.32 -12.23
N ARG A 150 16.06 9.33 -13.09
CA ARG A 150 15.48 8.04 -12.68
C ARG A 150 16.34 7.41 -11.60
N TYR A 151 15.72 6.97 -10.52
CA TYR A 151 16.40 6.20 -9.49
C TYR A 151 16.61 4.76 -9.96
N VAL A 152 17.86 4.32 -9.90
CA VAL A 152 18.26 2.93 -10.14
C VAL A 152 18.82 2.39 -8.83
N ASP A 153 18.18 1.36 -8.30
CA ASP A 153 18.68 0.68 -7.13
C ASP A 153 19.80 -0.28 -7.52
N ASN A 154 20.99 -0.04 -6.99
CA ASN A 154 22.18 -0.84 -7.27
C ASN A 154 22.66 -1.64 -6.06
N SER A 155 21.83 -1.79 -5.03
CA SER A 155 22.24 -2.41 -3.76
C SER A 155 21.10 -3.24 -3.14
N GLY A 156 21.43 -3.95 -2.04
CA GLY A 156 20.45 -4.74 -1.32
C GLY A 156 20.12 -6.08 -1.95
N ALA A 157 19.07 -6.71 -1.47
CA ALA A 157 18.61 -8.02 -1.93
C ALA A 157 17.79 -7.92 -3.23
N TYR A 158 17.16 -6.79 -3.46
CA TYR A 158 16.40 -6.48 -4.67
C TYR A 158 17.01 -5.23 -5.30
N SER A 159 17.29 -5.29 -6.58
CA SER A 159 17.98 -4.21 -7.29
C SER A 159 17.51 -4.09 -8.74
N GLY A 160 17.66 -2.92 -9.32
CA GLY A 160 17.27 -2.67 -10.71
C GLY A 160 16.73 -1.26 -10.92
N SER A 161 16.23 -1.03 -12.13
CA SER A 161 15.58 0.23 -12.49
C SER A 161 14.21 0.33 -11.81
N THR A 162 13.97 1.45 -11.17
CA THR A 162 12.66 1.79 -10.60
C THR A 162 11.91 2.75 -11.52
N ASN A 163 10.66 3.04 -11.19
CA ASN A 163 9.88 4.11 -11.84
C ASN A 163 9.83 5.39 -10.99
N ALA A 164 10.60 5.44 -9.91
CA ALA A 164 10.79 6.63 -9.12
C ALA A 164 11.92 7.50 -9.71
N PHE A 165 11.86 8.80 -9.43
CA PHE A 165 12.90 9.76 -9.83
C PHE A 165 13.37 10.54 -8.60
N THR A 166 14.58 11.06 -8.69
CA THR A 166 15.20 11.91 -7.68
C THR A 166 15.88 13.10 -8.35
N SER A 167 16.49 13.98 -7.58
CA SER A 167 17.28 15.09 -8.13
C SER A 167 18.63 15.16 -7.43
N SER A 168 19.67 15.45 -8.19
CA SER A 168 21.02 15.66 -7.66
C SER A 168 21.17 17.03 -6.97
N SER A 169 20.34 18.00 -7.33
CA SER A 169 20.40 19.39 -6.82
C SER A 169 19.32 19.70 -5.79
N ARG A 170 18.30 18.88 -5.66
CA ARG A 170 17.18 19.07 -4.74
C ARG A 170 16.93 17.81 -3.93
N TRP A 171 16.52 17.96 -2.69
CA TRP A 171 16.19 16.84 -1.79
C TRP A 171 14.77 16.37 -2.05
N VAL A 172 14.53 15.79 -3.24
CA VAL A 172 13.21 15.36 -3.70
C VAL A 172 13.18 13.89 -4.09
N TRP A 173 11.98 13.34 -4.02
CA TRP A 173 11.61 12.00 -4.47
C TRP A 173 10.32 12.11 -5.26
N GLU A 174 10.32 11.67 -6.49
CA GLU A 174 9.14 11.58 -7.32
C GLU A 174 8.71 10.11 -7.37
N PRO A 175 7.56 9.76 -6.79
CA PRO A 175 7.05 8.39 -6.88
C PRO A 175 6.62 8.06 -8.32
N PRO A 176 6.44 6.74 -8.65
CA PRO A 176 5.83 6.33 -9.91
C PRO A 176 4.50 7.03 -10.18
N ASP A 177 4.22 7.36 -11.45
CA ASP A 177 2.98 8.07 -11.83
C ASP A 177 1.70 7.36 -11.37
N SER A 178 1.72 6.02 -11.34
CA SER A 178 0.61 5.22 -10.85
C SER A 178 0.27 5.40 -9.36
N LEU A 179 1.13 6.11 -8.61
CA LEU A 179 0.97 6.38 -7.17
C LEU A 179 0.69 7.86 -6.89
N LYS A 180 0.78 8.71 -7.91
CA LYS A 180 0.38 10.12 -7.77
C LYS A 180 -1.13 10.18 -7.81
N GLY A 181 -1.73 10.83 -6.83
CA GLY A 181 -3.16 11.14 -6.87
C GLY A 181 -3.49 12.06 -8.05
N ASP A 182 -4.69 11.91 -8.59
CA ASP A 182 -5.23 12.81 -9.59
C ASP A 182 -5.62 14.16 -8.97
#